data_0305e3663869af9bf5fcf53b54e08015
#
_entry.id   0305e3663869af9bf5fcf53b54e08015
#
_cell.length_a   1.000
_cell.length_b   1.000
_cell.length_c   1.000
_cell.angle_alpha   90.00
_cell.angle_beta   90.00
_cell.angle_gamma   90.00
#
_symmetry.space_group_name_H-M   'P 1'
#
loop_
_entity.id
_entity.type
_entity.pdbx_description
1 polymer ?
#
loop_
_entity_poly.entity_id
_entity_poly.type
_entity_poly.pdbx_seq_one_letter_code
_entity_poly.pdbx_strand_id
1 'polypeptide(L)'
;SGIFILIYGLLMFIHNNARLKIPVVLMLAFSVSIIECTLNMDATGIGTTSRTSYLLDYDAVKTVTKTVSDNDTSFYRMDKLFGARSKNDGAWHNYRTVSTFSSTCNAGMSKLYNLIGMENSTNAYGCNGLTAVTDSLFSVKYTISNRLLVESDIRNYYTGSDGEFVYKNNYTL
;
A
#
# COMPACT_ATOMS: atom_id res chain seq x y z
N SER A 1 -11.96 11.07 25.62
CA SER A 1 -12.65 12.33 25.30
C SER A 1 -13.68 12.79 26.31
N GLY A 2 -14.17 11.97 27.27
CA GLY A 2 -15.11 12.41 28.32
C GLY A 2 -14.61 13.60 29.14
N ILE A 3 -13.32 13.68 29.44
CA ILE A 3 -12.69 14.77 30.15
C ILE A 3 -12.86 16.09 29.38
N PHE A 4 -12.71 16.12 28.09
CA PHE A 4 -12.83 17.34 27.28
C PHE A 4 -14.28 17.84 27.23
N ILE A 5 -15.27 16.97 27.26
CA ILE A 5 -16.69 17.35 27.39
C ILE A 5 -16.90 18.11 28.71
N LEU A 6 -16.33 17.63 29.81
CA LEU A 6 -16.39 18.33 31.11
C LEU A 6 -15.69 19.68 31.07
N ILE A 7 -14.54 19.80 30.42
CA ILE A 7 -13.81 21.06 30.26
C ILE A 7 -14.63 22.06 29.45
N TYR A 8 -15.22 21.68 28.33
CA TYR A 8 -16.09 22.56 27.55
C TYR A 8 -17.35 22.94 28.32
N GLY A 9 -17.96 22.01 29.06
CA GLY A 9 -19.09 22.28 29.93
C GLY A 9 -18.72 23.30 31.02
N LEU A 10 -17.55 23.18 31.63
CA LEU A 10 -17.05 24.11 32.62
C LEU A 10 -16.80 25.51 32.02
N LEU A 11 -16.21 25.58 30.82
CA LEU A 11 -16.00 26.85 30.11
C LEU A 11 -17.34 27.57 29.85
N MET A 12 -18.34 26.84 29.41
CA MET A 12 -19.69 27.40 29.22
C MET A 12 -20.32 27.85 30.52
N PHE A 13 -20.19 27.09 31.59
CA PHE A 13 -20.69 27.44 32.91
C PHE A 13 -20.04 28.73 33.46
N ILE A 14 -18.72 28.86 33.33
CA ILE A 14 -17.97 30.05 33.73
C ILE A 14 -18.38 31.26 32.88
N HIS A 15 -18.53 31.07 31.55
CA HIS A 15 -19.01 32.14 30.68
C HIS A 15 -20.34 32.70 31.15
N ASN A 16 -21.29 31.82 31.46
CA ASN A 16 -22.62 32.23 31.89
C ASN A 16 -22.63 32.92 33.26
N ASN A 17 -21.84 32.41 34.25
CA ASN A 17 -21.86 32.91 35.59
C ASN A 17 -20.90 34.09 35.82
N ALA A 18 -19.70 34.06 35.24
CA ALA A 18 -18.68 35.09 35.45
C ALA A 18 -18.65 36.16 34.34
N ARG A 19 -19.60 36.14 33.39
CA ARG A 19 -19.74 37.09 32.27
C ARG A 19 -18.43 37.28 31.47
N LEU A 20 -17.67 36.19 31.26
CA LEU A 20 -16.49 36.25 30.40
C LEU A 20 -16.87 36.77 29.03
N LYS A 21 -16.01 37.63 28.46
CA LYS A 21 -16.21 38.13 27.10
C LYS A 21 -16.11 36.98 26.09
N ILE A 22 -17.01 36.93 25.12
CA ILE A 22 -17.07 35.89 24.07
C ILE A 22 -15.71 35.62 23.41
N PRO A 23 -14.89 36.65 23.03
CA PRO A 23 -13.58 36.38 22.45
C PRO A 23 -12.63 35.56 23.34
N VAL A 24 -12.70 35.79 24.67
CA VAL A 24 -11.88 35.03 25.63
C VAL A 24 -12.33 33.58 25.71
N VAL A 25 -13.63 33.34 25.76
CA VAL A 25 -14.20 31.96 25.74
C VAL A 25 -13.82 31.21 24.46
N LEU A 26 -13.91 31.87 23.31
CA LEU A 26 -13.52 31.29 22.02
C LEU A 26 -12.02 30.95 21.98
N MET A 27 -11.16 31.85 22.49
CA MET A 27 -9.72 31.60 22.57
C MET A 27 -9.40 30.38 23.45
N LEU A 28 -10.03 30.29 24.62
CA LEU A 28 -9.85 29.16 25.53
C LEU A 28 -10.38 27.86 24.92
N ALA A 29 -11.57 27.89 24.32
CA ALA A 29 -12.14 26.71 23.62
C ALA A 29 -11.24 26.23 22.49
N PHE A 30 -10.69 27.15 21.69
CA PHE A 30 -9.75 26.82 20.61
C PHE A 30 -8.46 26.20 21.17
N SER A 31 -7.90 26.74 22.26
CA SER A 31 -6.72 26.19 22.93
C SER A 31 -6.97 24.77 23.44
N VAL A 32 -8.12 24.53 24.08
CA VAL A 32 -8.53 23.20 24.56
C VAL A 32 -8.69 22.23 23.38
N SER A 33 -9.27 22.69 22.26
CA SER A 33 -9.44 21.89 21.06
C SER A 33 -8.10 21.46 20.45
N ILE A 34 -7.10 22.32 20.41
CA ILE A 34 -5.74 21.97 19.95
C ILE A 34 -5.14 20.88 20.84
N ILE A 35 -5.25 21.03 22.16
CA ILE A 35 -4.74 20.04 23.12
C ILE A 35 -5.47 18.70 22.93
N GLU A 36 -6.81 18.72 22.81
CA GLU A 36 -7.60 17.52 22.57
C GLU A 36 -7.18 16.81 21.28
N CYS A 37 -7.04 17.54 20.19
CA CYS A 37 -6.59 16.97 18.90
C CYS A 37 -5.20 16.34 19.03
N THR A 38 -4.26 17.04 19.68
CA THR A 38 -2.89 16.54 19.86
C THR A 38 -2.87 15.24 20.67
N LEU A 39 -3.58 15.22 21.81
CA LEU A 39 -3.66 14.03 22.65
C LEU A 39 -4.40 12.87 21.99
N ASN A 40 -5.45 13.14 21.22
CA ASN A 40 -6.15 12.11 20.47
C ASN A 40 -5.28 11.54 19.34
N MET A 41 -4.50 12.36 18.64
CA MET A 41 -3.55 11.90 17.63
C MET A 41 -2.47 10.99 18.23
N ASP A 42 -1.92 11.36 19.38
CA ASP A 42 -0.94 10.55 20.09
C ASP A 42 -1.55 9.23 20.60
N ALA A 43 -2.71 9.30 21.23
CA ALA A 43 -3.42 8.14 21.78
C ALA A 43 -3.94 7.16 20.71
N THR A 44 -4.30 7.64 19.52
CA THR A 44 -4.70 6.77 18.41
C THR A 44 -3.52 6.12 17.70
N GLY A 45 -2.29 6.48 18.09
CA GLY A 45 -1.09 5.85 17.59
C GLY A 45 -0.98 5.95 16.06
N ILE A 46 -1.17 7.15 15.52
CA ILE A 46 -0.91 7.37 14.09
C ILE A 46 0.54 6.99 13.85
N GLY A 47 0.72 5.73 13.43
CA GLY A 47 2.03 5.18 13.11
C GLY A 47 2.65 5.97 11.98
N THR A 48 3.69 6.72 12.29
CA THR A 48 4.50 7.35 11.26
C THR A 48 5.66 6.43 10.90
N THR A 49 5.92 6.27 9.62
CA THR A 49 7.07 5.55 9.11
C THR A 49 8.14 6.55 8.70
N SER A 50 9.41 6.30 9.05
CA SER A 50 10.49 7.16 8.58
C SER A 50 10.57 7.12 7.05
N ARG A 51 11.00 8.22 6.43
CA ARG A 51 11.16 8.30 4.98
C ARG A 51 12.14 7.22 4.47
N THR A 52 13.22 6.97 5.19
CA THR A 52 14.20 5.94 4.85
C THR A 52 13.57 4.55 4.85
N SER A 53 12.79 4.22 5.88
CA SER A 53 12.09 2.95 5.96
C SER A 53 11.00 2.82 4.88
N TYR A 54 10.34 3.93 4.53
CA TYR A 54 9.31 3.94 3.48
C TYR A 54 9.89 3.71 2.09
N LEU A 55 11.13 4.18 1.84
CA LEU A 55 11.80 4.08 0.54
C LEU A 55 12.82 2.95 0.46
N LEU A 56 12.86 2.04 1.43
CA LEU A 56 13.95 1.07 1.62
C LEU A 56 14.31 0.27 0.35
N ASP A 57 13.35 -0.16 -0.43
CA ASP A 57 13.51 -0.97 -1.65
C ASP A 57 13.16 -0.20 -2.94
N TYR A 58 12.82 1.09 -2.82
CA TYR A 58 12.30 1.87 -3.94
C TYR A 58 13.26 1.94 -5.12
N ASP A 59 14.53 2.29 -4.87
CA ASP A 59 15.53 2.47 -5.92
C ASP A 59 15.93 1.13 -6.56
N ALA A 60 16.01 0.06 -5.76
CA ALA A 60 16.30 -1.28 -6.25
C ALA A 60 15.19 -1.78 -7.20
N VAL A 61 13.92 -1.71 -6.76
CA VAL A 61 12.77 -2.10 -7.60
C VAL A 61 12.70 -1.24 -8.86
N LYS A 62 12.91 0.07 -8.74
CA LYS A 62 12.94 0.98 -9.88
C LYS A 62 14.04 0.62 -10.88
N THR A 63 15.22 0.25 -10.41
CA THR A 63 16.35 -0.15 -11.24
C THR A 63 16.01 -1.43 -12.02
N VAL A 64 15.52 -2.47 -11.36
CA VAL A 64 15.20 -3.73 -12.03
C VAL A 64 14.01 -3.59 -12.99
N THR A 65 12.97 -2.82 -12.63
CA THR A 65 11.83 -2.57 -13.53
C THR A 65 12.24 -1.76 -14.77
N LYS A 66 13.14 -0.77 -14.59
CA LYS A 66 13.71 -0.03 -15.71
C LYS A 66 14.54 -0.94 -16.62
N THR A 67 15.38 -1.80 -16.08
CA THR A 67 16.16 -2.76 -16.87
C THR A 67 15.26 -3.66 -17.72
N VAL A 68 14.13 -4.11 -17.17
CA VAL A 68 13.15 -4.90 -17.96
C VAL A 68 12.54 -4.04 -19.06
N SER A 69 12.08 -2.82 -18.75
CA SER A 69 11.41 -1.97 -19.74
C SER A 69 12.33 -1.50 -20.88
N ASP A 70 13.63 -1.32 -20.60
CA ASP A 70 14.62 -0.94 -21.59
C ASP A 70 14.94 -2.10 -22.57
N ASN A 71 14.76 -3.35 -22.13
CA ASN A 71 15.08 -4.56 -22.91
C ASN A 71 13.86 -5.28 -23.49
N ASP A 72 12.65 -4.99 -23.02
CA ASP A 72 11.43 -5.61 -23.53
C ASP A 72 10.36 -4.55 -23.80
N THR A 73 10.10 -4.31 -25.09
CA THR A 73 9.08 -3.35 -25.56
C THR A 73 7.72 -4.02 -25.83
N SER A 74 7.60 -5.33 -25.60
CA SER A 74 6.33 -6.05 -25.78
C SER A 74 5.31 -5.68 -24.68
N PHE A 75 4.06 -6.10 -24.85
CA PHE A 75 3.11 -6.01 -23.75
C PHE A 75 3.40 -7.10 -22.73
N TYR A 76 3.60 -6.72 -21.48
CA TYR A 76 3.76 -7.63 -20.34
C TYR A 76 3.22 -7.01 -19.06
N ARG A 77 2.98 -7.85 -18.08
CA ARG A 77 2.80 -7.49 -16.68
C ARG A 77 3.94 -8.05 -15.85
N MET A 78 4.17 -7.39 -14.73
CA MET A 78 5.09 -7.82 -13.69
C MET A 78 4.32 -7.92 -12.38
N ASP A 79 4.77 -8.77 -11.47
CA ASP A 79 4.25 -8.74 -10.11
C ASP A 79 5.35 -9.05 -9.09
N LYS A 80 5.23 -8.47 -7.88
CA LYS A 80 6.19 -8.70 -6.81
C LYS A 80 5.66 -9.79 -5.89
N LEU A 81 6.24 -10.97 -6.00
CA LEU A 81 5.81 -12.16 -5.26
C LEU A 81 6.18 -12.09 -3.78
N PHE A 82 7.40 -11.64 -3.46
CA PHE A 82 7.87 -11.45 -2.09
C PHE A 82 8.39 -10.04 -1.87
N GLY A 83 8.15 -9.49 -0.67
CA GLY A 83 8.58 -8.16 -0.30
C GLY A 83 7.71 -7.04 -0.88
N ALA A 84 6.56 -7.34 -1.47
CA ALA A 84 5.59 -6.31 -1.85
C ALA A 84 5.08 -5.58 -0.59
N ARG A 85 5.06 -4.26 -0.62
CA ARG A 85 4.57 -3.45 0.50
C ARG A 85 3.05 -3.37 0.53
N SER A 86 2.46 -3.38 -0.63
CA SER A 86 1.01 -3.33 -0.79
C SER A 86 0.59 -3.99 -2.10
N LYS A 87 -0.72 -4.19 -2.27
CA LYS A 87 -1.28 -4.62 -3.57
C LYS A 87 -1.15 -3.56 -4.66
N ASN A 88 -0.76 -2.34 -4.32
CA ASN A 88 -0.59 -1.23 -5.27
C ASN A 88 0.89 -0.95 -5.59
N ASP A 89 1.78 -1.89 -5.33
CA ASP A 89 3.21 -1.75 -5.63
C ASP A 89 3.47 -1.43 -7.12
N GLY A 90 2.67 -1.99 -8.03
CA GLY A 90 2.76 -1.65 -9.44
C GLY A 90 2.55 -0.16 -9.73
N ALA A 91 1.58 0.48 -9.04
CA ALA A 91 1.37 1.93 -9.14
C ALA A 91 2.51 2.72 -8.49
N TRP A 92 3.05 2.23 -7.37
CA TRP A 92 4.15 2.86 -6.65
C TRP A 92 5.45 2.88 -7.47
N HIS A 93 5.77 1.75 -8.14
CA HIS A 93 7.00 1.57 -8.90
C HIS A 93 6.83 1.74 -10.42
N ASN A 94 5.63 2.15 -10.87
CA ASN A 94 5.30 2.40 -12.27
C ASN A 94 5.47 1.18 -13.19
N TYR A 95 4.95 0.02 -12.79
CA TYR A 95 4.86 -1.16 -13.66
C TYR A 95 3.42 -1.71 -13.71
N ARG A 96 3.08 -2.41 -14.80
CA ARG A 96 1.76 -3.05 -14.96
C ARG A 96 1.72 -4.31 -14.11
N THR A 97 0.73 -4.43 -13.25
CA THR A 97 0.56 -5.56 -12.32
C THR A 97 -0.79 -6.22 -12.47
N VAL A 98 -0.94 -7.42 -11.90
CA VAL A 98 -2.23 -8.10 -11.69
C VAL A 98 -2.76 -7.93 -10.28
N SER A 99 -1.99 -7.29 -9.39
CA SER A 99 -2.37 -7.01 -8.02
C SER A 99 -2.95 -5.61 -7.88
N THR A 100 -3.99 -5.46 -7.07
CA THR A 100 -4.57 -4.14 -6.75
C THR A 100 -5.33 -4.14 -5.43
N PHE A 101 -5.36 -2.98 -4.80
CA PHE A 101 -6.27 -2.63 -3.72
C PHE A 101 -7.01 -1.34 -4.09
N SER A 102 -8.34 -1.38 -4.05
CA SER A 102 -9.17 -0.19 -4.28
C SER A 102 -10.55 -0.36 -3.64
N SER A 103 -11.06 0.69 -3.04
CA SER A 103 -12.43 0.71 -2.50
C SER A 103 -13.49 0.49 -3.60
N THR A 104 -13.13 0.69 -4.87
CA THR A 104 -13.97 0.48 -6.05
C THR A 104 -13.52 -0.71 -6.90
N CYS A 105 -12.95 -1.73 -6.26
CA CYS A 105 -12.49 -2.94 -6.94
C CYS A 105 -13.61 -3.63 -7.69
N ASN A 106 -13.31 -4.16 -8.89
CA ASN A 106 -14.31 -4.88 -9.67
C ASN A 106 -14.62 -6.24 -9.03
N ALA A 107 -15.86 -6.41 -8.57
CA ALA A 107 -16.31 -7.63 -7.92
C ALA A 107 -16.25 -8.87 -8.83
N GLY A 108 -16.38 -8.69 -10.16
CA GLY A 108 -16.21 -9.76 -11.14
C GLY A 108 -14.77 -10.28 -11.18
N MET A 109 -13.79 -9.38 -11.12
CA MET A 109 -12.38 -9.76 -11.03
C MET A 109 -12.07 -10.48 -9.72
N SER A 110 -12.57 -9.99 -8.59
CA SER A 110 -12.39 -10.67 -7.30
C SER A 110 -12.96 -12.10 -7.32
N LYS A 111 -14.15 -12.30 -7.91
CA LYS A 111 -14.74 -13.63 -8.11
C LYS A 111 -13.89 -14.51 -9.03
N LEU A 112 -13.38 -13.97 -10.15
CA LEU A 112 -12.50 -14.72 -11.06
C LEU A 112 -11.24 -15.20 -10.32
N TYR A 113 -10.58 -14.32 -9.57
CA TYR A 113 -9.38 -14.67 -8.79
C TYR A 113 -9.68 -15.78 -7.79
N ASN A 114 -10.84 -15.71 -7.10
CA ASN A 114 -11.28 -16.77 -6.20
C ASN A 114 -11.44 -18.12 -6.93
N LEU A 115 -12.09 -18.12 -8.09
CA LEU A 115 -12.37 -19.34 -8.87
C LEU A 115 -11.10 -20.03 -9.39
N ILE A 116 -10.05 -19.25 -9.70
CA ILE A 116 -8.76 -19.79 -10.18
C ILE A 116 -7.73 -19.98 -9.07
N GLY A 117 -8.13 -19.84 -7.80
CA GLY A 117 -7.27 -20.09 -6.63
C GLY A 117 -6.24 -19.00 -6.33
N MET A 118 -6.44 -17.79 -6.86
CA MET A 118 -5.59 -16.64 -6.57
C MET A 118 -6.10 -15.83 -5.38
N GLU A 119 -5.20 -15.06 -4.78
CA GLU A 119 -5.55 -14.19 -3.65
C GLU A 119 -6.63 -13.17 -4.02
N ASN A 120 -7.68 -13.12 -3.22
CA ASN A 120 -8.80 -12.21 -3.43
C ASN A 120 -9.45 -11.76 -2.11
N SER A 121 -10.10 -10.60 -2.16
CA SER A 121 -10.98 -10.09 -1.11
C SER A 121 -12.02 -9.14 -1.72
N THR A 122 -12.84 -8.51 -0.89
CA THR A 122 -13.90 -7.60 -1.36
C THR A 122 -13.34 -6.41 -2.16
N ASN A 123 -12.18 -5.89 -1.76
CA ASN A 123 -11.59 -4.68 -2.31
C ASN A 123 -10.11 -4.84 -2.72
N ALA A 124 -9.64 -6.08 -2.82
CA ALA A 124 -8.27 -6.38 -3.24
C ALA A 124 -8.19 -7.74 -3.92
N TYR A 125 -7.25 -7.87 -4.86
CA TYR A 125 -6.79 -9.14 -5.38
C TYR A 125 -5.28 -9.05 -5.66
N GLY A 126 -4.62 -10.18 -5.74
CA GLY A 126 -3.15 -10.21 -5.80
C GLY A 126 -2.57 -11.45 -6.45
N CYS A 127 -1.26 -11.41 -6.63
CA CYS A 127 -0.48 -12.42 -7.34
C CYS A 127 -0.25 -13.71 -6.54
N ASN A 128 -0.57 -13.76 -5.26
CA ASN A 128 -0.43 -15.02 -4.51
C ASN A 128 -1.36 -16.09 -5.10
N GLY A 129 -0.81 -17.29 -5.35
CA GLY A 129 -1.50 -18.35 -6.05
C GLY A 129 -1.26 -18.39 -7.56
N LEU A 130 -0.40 -17.51 -8.10
CA LEU A 130 0.02 -17.57 -9.51
C LEU A 130 0.65 -18.94 -9.84
N THR A 131 0.26 -19.49 -10.97
CA THR A 131 0.79 -20.71 -11.58
C THR A 131 1.27 -20.39 -13.00
N ALA A 132 2.01 -21.27 -13.64
CA ALA A 132 2.42 -21.07 -15.04
C ALA A 132 1.23 -20.80 -15.99
N VAL A 133 0.06 -21.40 -15.70
CA VAL A 133 -1.18 -21.19 -16.48
C VAL A 133 -1.74 -19.79 -16.25
N THR A 134 -1.83 -19.36 -15.00
CA THR A 134 -2.34 -18.03 -14.66
C THR A 134 -1.36 -16.92 -15.04
N ASP A 135 -0.05 -17.16 -14.95
CA ASP A 135 0.99 -16.25 -15.47
C ASP A 135 0.79 -16.02 -16.97
N SER A 136 0.59 -17.10 -17.75
CA SER A 136 0.30 -17.01 -19.17
C SER A 136 -1.02 -16.27 -19.45
N LEU A 137 -2.11 -16.67 -18.77
CA LEU A 137 -3.43 -16.06 -18.92
C LEU A 137 -3.43 -14.55 -18.69
N PHE A 138 -2.70 -14.10 -17.68
CA PHE A 138 -2.62 -12.68 -17.30
C PHE A 138 -1.41 -11.95 -17.91
N SER A 139 -0.62 -12.62 -18.75
CA SER A 139 0.62 -12.06 -19.33
C SER A 139 1.60 -11.55 -18.27
N VAL A 140 1.72 -12.27 -17.14
CA VAL A 140 2.70 -11.99 -16.08
C VAL A 140 4.04 -12.59 -16.53
N LYS A 141 4.77 -11.82 -17.32
CA LYS A 141 6.03 -12.25 -17.93
C LYS A 141 7.22 -12.18 -16.98
N TYR A 142 7.16 -11.27 -16.03
CA TYR A 142 8.25 -11.06 -15.07
C TYR A 142 7.73 -11.11 -13.62
N THR A 143 8.50 -11.77 -12.77
CA THR A 143 8.23 -11.85 -11.34
C THR A 143 9.37 -11.17 -10.58
N ILE A 144 9.04 -10.19 -9.74
CA ILE A 144 9.98 -9.53 -8.84
C ILE A 144 9.95 -10.23 -7.48
N SER A 145 11.10 -10.38 -6.84
CA SER A 145 11.21 -11.01 -5.52
C SER A 145 12.40 -10.43 -4.75
N ASN A 146 12.23 -10.19 -3.47
CA ASN A 146 13.33 -9.88 -2.56
C ASN A 146 14.03 -11.15 -2.01
N ARG A 147 13.72 -12.32 -2.55
CA ARG A 147 14.33 -13.61 -2.22
C ARG A 147 14.74 -14.31 -3.50
N LEU A 148 15.82 -15.07 -3.41
CA LEU A 148 16.19 -15.96 -4.50
C LEU A 148 15.11 -17.04 -4.68
N LEU A 149 14.62 -17.16 -5.90
CA LEU A 149 13.70 -18.22 -6.30
C LEU A 149 14.49 -19.34 -6.99
N VAL A 150 14.00 -20.56 -6.85
CA VAL A 150 14.57 -21.69 -7.59
C VAL A 150 14.25 -21.53 -9.08
N GLU A 151 15.28 -21.57 -9.89
CA GLU A 151 15.11 -21.63 -11.36
C GLU A 151 14.53 -22.98 -11.77
N SER A 152 13.74 -22.97 -12.79
CA SER A 152 13.07 -24.15 -13.33
C SER A 152 12.66 -23.92 -14.78
N ASP A 153 12.13 -24.95 -15.43
CA ASP A 153 11.57 -24.83 -16.79
C ASP A 153 10.47 -23.75 -16.89
N ILE A 154 9.85 -23.40 -15.76
CA ILE A 154 8.79 -22.39 -15.70
C ILE A 154 9.37 -20.97 -15.63
N ARG A 155 10.52 -20.81 -14.96
CA ARG A 155 11.03 -19.48 -14.57
C ARG A 155 12.55 -19.46 -14.49
N ASN A 156 13.17 -18.50 -15.18
CA ASN A 156 14.61 -18.28 -15.17
C ASN A 156 14.96 -16.90 -14.60
N TYR A 157 16.10 -16.84 -13.92
CA TYR A 157 16.67 -15.56 -13.49
C TYR A 157 16.91 -14.64 -14.70
N TYR A 158 16.54 -13.38 -14.57
CA TYR A 158 16.68 -12.38 -15.64
C TYR A 158 17.64 -11.26 -15.27
N THR A 159 17.42 -10.60 -14.12
CA THR A 159 18.26 -9.50 -13.63
C THR A 159 18.05 -9.30 -12.12
N GLY A 160 18.90 -8.51 -11.48
CA GLY A 160 18.74 -8.14 -10.08
C GLY A 160 19.55 -6.90 -9.70
N SER A 161 19.17 -6.23 -8.64
CA SER A 161 19.86 -5.09 -8.02
C SER A 161 19.47 -4.99 -6.55
N ASP A 162 20.48 -4.78 -5.69
CA ASP A 162 20.33 -4.45 -4.27
C ASP A 162 19.31 -5.31 -3.50
N GLY A 163 19.37 -6.63 -3.70
CA GLY A 163 18.49 -7.59 -3.03
C GLY A 163 17.11 -7.77 -3.66
N GLU A 164 16.82 -7.11 -4.77
CA GLU A 164 15.66 -7.36 -5.60
C GLU A 164 16.05 -8.15 -6.85
N PHE A 165 15.32 -9.21 -7.15
CA PHE A 165 15.59 -10.14 -8.23
C PHE A 165 14.39 -10.19 -9.17
N VAL A 166 14.65 -10.25 -10.46
CA VAL A 166 13.62 -10.43 -11.49
C VAL A 166 13.82 -11.78 -12.18
N TYR A 167 12.74 -12.50 -12.31
CA TYR A 167 12.67 -13.77 -13.02
C TYR A 167 11.74 -13.63 -14.21
N LYS A 168 12.15 -14.18 -15.35
CA LYS A 168 11.31 -14.27 -16.53
C LYS A 168 10.56 -15.58 -16.54
N ASN A 169 9.24 -15.52 -16.72
CA ASN A 169 8.38 -16.69 -16.85
C ASN A 169 8.41 -17.18 -18.30
N ASN A 170 8.74 -18.47 -18.51
CA ASN A 170 9.01 -19.02 -19.83
C ASN A 170 7.75 -19.34 -20.65
N TYR A 171 6.58 -19.41 -19.99
CA TYR A 171 5.30 -19.77 -20.60
C TYR A 171 4.36 -18.60 -20.87
N THR A 172 4.85 -17.38 -20.76
CA THR A 172 4.06 -16.18 -21.11
C THR A 172 4.27 -15.81 -22.56
N LEU A 173 3.17 -15.51 -23.22
CA LEU A 173 3.11 -15.08 -24.62
C LEU A 173 3.59 -13.64 -24.76
#